data_5b7e3682151c9a6f4c1b83c0fc45db43
#
_entry.id   5b7e3682151c9a6f4c1b83c0fc45db43
#
_cell.length_a   1.000
_cell.length_b   1.000
_cell.length_c   1.000
_cell.angle_alpha   90.00
_cell.angle_beta   90.00
_cell.angle_gamma   90.00
#
_symmetry.space_group_name_H-M   'P 1'
#
loop_
_entity.id
_entity.type
_entity.pdbx_description
1 polymer ?
#
loop_
_entity_poly.entity_id
_entity_poly.type
_entity_poly.pdbx_seq_one_letter_code
_entity_poly.pdbx_strand_id
1 'polypeptide(L)'
;QEDEKVGEMIDFCMDNDRMIAAICAAPMILGELGLLSGRAAVCFPGFESNLHGADISDAAVAASDNIITSRGAGTALEFAAAIVDYLTGEYGAGEDIVLNMQYPYEFE
;
A
#
# COMPACT_ATOMS: atom_id res chain seq x y z
N GLN A 1 -10.89 19.02 -11.85
CA GLN A 1 -10.58 17.75 -12.50
C GLN A 1 -10.21 16.70 -11.47
N GLU A 2 -10.56 15.45 -11.70
CA GLU A 2 -10.33 14.37 -10.75
C GLU A 2 -8.85 14.19 -10.41
N ASP A 3 -7.97 14.28 -11.41
CA ASP A 3 -6.53 14.10 -11.20
C ASP A 3 -5.95 15.18 -10.28
N GLU A 4 -6.43 16.40 -10.40
CA GLU A 4 -5.99 17.50 -9.53
C GLU A 4 -6.44 17.27 -8.09
N LYS A 5 -7.69 16.79 -7.92
CA LYS A 5 -8.21 16.49 -6.58
C LYS A 5 -7.46 15.35 -5.92
N VAL A 6 -7.13 14.31 -6.68
CA VAL A 6 -6.33 13.19 -6.17
C VAL A 6 -4.97 13.70 -5.72
N GLY A 7 -4.31 14.51 -6.55
CA GLY A 7 -3.01 15.10 -6.19
C GLY A 7 -3.09 15.95 -4.93
N GLU A 8 -4.13 16.76 -4.79
CA GLU A 8 -4.34 17.59 -3.61
C GLU A 8 -4.51 16.75 -2.35
N MET A 9 -5.29 15.67 -2.44
CA MET A 9 -5.48 14.76 -1.31
C MET A 9 -4.20 14.05 -0.92
N ILE A 10 -3.40 13.63 -1.90
CA ILE A 10 -2.12 12.99 -1.64
C ILE A 10 -1.20 13.98 -0.93
N ASP A 11 -1.10 15.20 -1.43
CA ASP A 11 -0.29 16.24 -0.81
C ASP A 11 -0.73 16.49 0.64
N PHE A 12 -2.05 16.57 0.87
CA PHE A 12 -2.58 16.73 2.22
C PHE A 12 -2.14 15.59 3.13
N CYS A 13 -2.25 14.35 2.67
CA CYS A 13 -1.86 13.18 3.47
C CYS A 13 -0.37 13.19 3.78
N MET A 14 0.47 13.54 2.81
CA MET A 14 1.92 13.60 3.03
C MET A 14 2.30 14.73 3.98
N ASP A 15 1.69 15.90 3.82
CA ASP A 15 1.97 17.06 4.66
C ASP A 15 1.50 16.87 6.10
N ASN A 16 0.47 16.07 6.30
CA ASN A 16 -0.14 15.85 7.62
C ASN A 16 0.14 14.45 8.18
N ASP A 17 1.05 13.71 7.57
CA ASP A 17 1.47 12.37 7.99
C ASP A 17 0.28 11.42 8.14
N ARG A 18 -0.64 11.46 7.17
CA ARG A 18 -1.78 10.56 7.09
C ARG A 18 -1.45 9.37 6.21
N MET A 19 -2.10 8.23 6.49
CA MET A 19 -1.87 7.02 5.72
C MET A 19 -2.37 7.16 4.28
N ILE A 20 -1.55 6.66 3.35
CA ILE A 20 -1.94 6.47 1.95
C ILE A 20 -1.82 4.99 1.65
N ALA A 21 -2.87 4.40 1.09
CA ALA A 21 -2.88 2.99 0.73
C ALA A 21 -3.26 2.87 -0.75
N ALA A 22 -2.48 2.10 -1.50
CA ALA A 22 -2.69 1.93 -2.94
C ALA A 22 -2.47 0.48 -3.35
N ILE A 23 -3.32 -0.05 -4.20
CA ILE A 23 -3.29 -1.44 -4.63
C ILE A 23 -3.41 -1.54 -6.16
N CYS A 24 -2.92 -2.64 -6.73
CA CYS A 24 -2.94 -2.91 -8.17
C CYS A 24 -2.05 -1.95 -8.94
N ALA A 25 -2.62 -1.20 -9.87
CA ALA A 25 -1.90 -0.19 -10.65
C ALA A 25 -1.85 1.18 -9.96
N ALA A 26 -2.65 1.39 -8.92
CA ALA A 26 -2.70 2.69 -8.23
C ALA A 26 -1.36 3.15 -7.64
N PRO A 27 -0.46 2.27 -7.16
CA PRO A 27 0.87 2.72 -6.71
C PRO A 27 1.65 3.49 -7.76
N MET A 28 1.34 3.29 -9.05
CA MET A 28 1.96 4.04 -10.15
C MET A 28 1.78 5.55 -9.99
N ILE A 29 0.61 5.98 -9.49
CA ILE A 29 0.33 7.40 -9.26
C ILE A 29 1.33 7.97 -8.26
N LEU A 30 1.56 7.25 -7.17
CA LEU A 30 2.50 7.66 -6.13
C LEU A 30 3.93 7.66 -6.66
N GLY A 31 4.27 6.65 -7.46
CA GLY A 31 5.60 6.55 -8.08
C GLY A 31 5.89 7.70 -9.01
N GLU A 32 4.92 8.08 -9.84
CA GLU A 32 5.08 9.19 -10.78
C GLU A 32 5.19 10.55 -10.09
N LEU A 33 4.64 10.66 -8.89
CA LEU A 33 4.79 11.86 -8.07
C LEU A 33 6.09 11.88 -7.29
N GLY A 34 6.92 10.85 -7.41
CA GLY A 34 8.21 10.77 -6.71
C GLY A 34 8.12 10.39 -5.24
N LEU A 35 6.94 10.00 -4.76
CA LEU A 35 6.71 9.74 -3.33
C LEU A 35 7.23 8.39 -2.87
N LEU A 36 7.55 7.49 -3.79
CA LEU A 36 8.04 6.15 -3.46
C LEU A 36 9.56 6.02 -3.53
N SER A 37 10.27 7.09 -3.88
CA SER A 37 11.72 7.06 -3.98
C SER A 37 12.35 6.68 -2.65
N GLY A 38 13.19 5.64 -2.65
CA GLY A 38 13.85 5.14 -1.45
C GLY A 38 12.94 4.33 -0.53
N ARG A 39 11.69 4.06 -0.93
CA ARG A 39 10.72 3.31 -0.13
C ARG A 39 10.48 1.93 -0.72
N ALA A 40 10.22 0.96 0.14
CA ALA A 40 9.75 -0.35 -0.31
C ALA A 40 8.35 -0.20 -0.87
N ALA A 41 8.09 -0.76 -2.05
CA ALA A 41 6.79 -0.66 -2.70
C ALA A 41 6.53 -1.85 -3.60
N VAL A 42 5.25 -2.16 -3.81
CA VAL A 42 4.80 -3.18 -4.74
C VAL A 42 3.64 -2.63 -5.57
N CYS A 43 3.37 -3.23 -6.71
CA CYS A 43 2.25 -2.87 -7.56
C CYS A 43 1.83 -4.07 -8.40
N PHE A 44 0.80 -3.91 -9.21
CA PHE A 44 0.41 -4.93 -10.16
C PHE A 44 1.58 -5.20 -11.12
N PRO A 45 1.90 -6.48 -11.39
CA PRO A 45 3.03 -6.82 -12.28
C PRO A 45 2.94 -6.12 -13.62
N GLY A 46 4.06 -5.54 -14.05
CA GLY A 46 4.16 -4.78 -15.29
C GLY A 46 4.21 -3.28 -15.10
N PHE A 47 3.91 -2.77 -13.90
CA PHE A 47 3.92 -1.32 -13.63
C PHE A 47 5.12 -0.87 -12.79
N GLU A 48 6.06 -1.77 -12.51
CA GLU A 48 7.19 -1.47 -11.62
C GLU A 48 8.03 -0.29 -12.09
N SER A 49 8.18 -0.14 -13.41
CA SER A 49 8.98 0.96 -13.95
C SER A 49 8.40 2.35 -13.68
N ASN A 50 7.11 2.40 -13.31
CA ASN A 50 6.45 3.66 -12.97
C ASN A 50 6.65 4.03 -11.49
N LEU A 51 7.21 3.13 -10.69
CA LEU A 51 7.50 3.38 -9.28
C LEU A 51 8.89 3.98 -9.16
N HIS A 52 9.05 5.22 -9.62
CA HIS A 52 10.35 5.87 -9.78
C HIS A 52 11.16 5.90 -8.48
N GLY A 53 12.32 5.27 -8.53
CA GLY A 53 13.24 5.25 -7.39
C GLY A 53 12.83 4.33 -6.24
N ALA A 54 11.73 3.61 -6.36
CA ALA A 54 11.26 2.71 -5.32
C ALA A 54 12.14 1.46 -5.22
N ASP A 55 12.17 0.90 -4.02
CA ASP A 55 12.80 -0.37 -3.73
C ASP A 55 11.72 -1.44 -3.91
N ILE A 56 11.69 -2.09 -5.08
CA ILE A 56 10.60 -3.01 -5.44
C ILE A 56 10.70 -4.28 -4.60
N SER A 57 9.58 -4.62 -3.95
CA SER A 57 9.48 -5.80 -3.10
C SER A 57 8.75 -6.93 -3.82
N ASP A 58 9.04 -8.18 -3.45
CA ASP A 58 8.33 -9.36 -3.92
C ASP A 58 7.17 -9.74 -3.01
N ALA A 59 6.99 -9.06 -1.91
CA ALA A 59 5.95 -9.37 -0.93
C ALA A 59 4.54 -9.05 -1.47
N ALA A 60 3.53 -9.61 -0.82
CA ALA A 60 2.14 -9.29 -1.14
C ALA A 60 1.81 -7.83 -0.83
N VAL A 61 2.42 -7.28 0.20
CA VAL A 61 2.20 -5.92 0.68
C VAL A 61 3.56 -5.30 1.05
N ALA A 62 3.72 -4.02 0.79
CA ALA A 62 4.86 -3.26 1.28
C ALA A 62 4.34 -2.07 2.07
N ALA A 63 4.89 -1.85 3.26
CA ALA A 63 4.55 -0.71 4.09
C ALA A 63 5.83 0.09 4.36
N SER A 64 5.80 1.37 4.06
CA SER A 64 6.93 2.27 4.28
C SER A 64 6.39 3.59 4.83
N ASP A 65 6.65 3.83 6.11
CA ASP A 65 6.09 4.97 6.85
C ASP A 65 4.55 5.00 6.71
N ASN A 66 4.01 6.05 6.10
CA ASN A 66 2.57 6.22 5.97
C ASN A 66 2.02 5.71 4.63
N ILE A 67 2.83 5.02 3.82
CA ILE A 67 2.40 4.52 2.52
C ILE A 67 2.39 2.99 2.51
N ILE A 68 1.24 2.40 2.18
CA ILE A 68 1.05 0.96 2.08
C ILE A 68 0.65 0.64 0.64
N THR A 69 1.38 -0.26 0.00
CA THR A 69 1.09 -0.68 -1.37
C THR A 69 0.90 -2.19 -1.45
N SER A 70 0.11 -2.66 -2.41
CA SER A 70 -0.15 -4.08 -2.61
C SER A 70 -0.35 -4.39 -4.09
N ARG A 71 -0.22 -5.68 -4.47
CA ARG A 71 -0.13 -6.08 -5.87
C ARG A 71 -1.47 -6.13 -6.60
N GLY A 72 -2.52 -6.59 -5.96
CA GLY A 72 -3.78 -6.75 -6.69
C GLY A 72 -4.86 -7.46 -5.89
N ALA A 73 -5.95 -7.81 -6.56
CA ALA A 73 -7.12 -8.43 -5.92
C ALA A 73 -6.76 -9.68 -5.12
N GLY A 74 -5.78 -10.46 -5.60
CA GLY A 74 -5.35 -11.68 -4.90
C GLY A 74 -4.66 -11.43 -3.56
N THR A 75 -4.21 -10.21 -3.30
CA THR A 75 -3.54 -9.82 -2.05
C THR A 75 -4.42 -8.88 -1.21
N ALA A 76 -5.71 -8.77 -1.51
CA ALA A 76 -6.59 -7.79 -0.87
C ALA A 76 -6.71 -8.00 0.64
N LEU A 77 -6.76 -9.25 1.12
CA LEU A 77 -6.87 -9.53 2.55
C LEU A 77 -5.60 -9.15 3.29
N GLU A 78 -4.43 -9.44 2.72
CA GLU A 78 -3.15 -9.05 3.30
C GLU A 78 -3.02 -7.52 3.32
N PHE A 79 -3.50 -6.87 2.26
CA PHE A 79 -3.51 -5.41 2.17
C PHE A 79 -4.40 -4.81 3.27
N ALA A 80 -5.62 -5.34 3.43
CA ALA A 80 -6.53 -4.89 4.47
C ALA A 80 -5.94 -5.11 5.87
N ALA A 81 -5.30 -6.26 6.09
CA ALA A 81 -4.65 -6.56 7.37
C ALA A 81 -3.55 -5.56 7.68
N ALA A 82 -2.75 -5.18 6.69
CA ALA A 82 -1.68 -4.18 6.88
C ALA A 82 -2.26 -2.81 7.23
N ILE A 83 -3.38 -2.44 6.63
CA ILE A 83 -4.08 -1.19 6.96
C ILE A 83 -4.56 -1.21 8.41
N VAL A 84 -5.14 -2.33 8.86
CA VAL A 84 -5.59 -2.48 10.25
C VAL A 84 -4.40 -2.35 11.20
N ASP A 85 -3.28 -3.00 10.89
CA ASP A 85 -2.07 -2.92 11.71
C ASP A 85 -1.61 -1.46 11.84
N TYR A 86 -1.61 -0.74 10.72
CA TYR A 86 -1.20 0.66 10.74
C TYR A 86 -2.14 1.51 11.60
N LEU A 87 -3.45 1.35 11.41
CA LEU A 87 -4.45 2.16 12.12
C LEU A 87 -4.51 1.87 13.62
N THR A 88 -4.28 0.62 14.00
CA THR A 88 -4.30 0.23 15.42
C THR A 88 -2.96 0.41 16.11
N GLY A 89 -1.88 0.47 15.33
CA GLY A 89 -0.54 0.47 15.88
C GLY A 89 -0.09 -0.89 16.42
N GLU A 90 -0.85 -1.95 16.16
CA GLU A 90 -0.56 -3.31 16.64
C GLU A 90 -0.25 -4.24 15.48
N TYR A 91 1.01 -4.65 15.36
CA TYR A 91 1.42 -5.63 14.37
C TYR A 91 0.71 -6.96 14.64
N GLY A 92 0.02 -7.49 13.62
CA GLY A 92 -0.70 -8.76 13.72
C GLY A 92 -2.19 -8.62 14.04
N ALA A 93 -2.68 -7.41 14.38
CA ALA A 93 -4.10 -7.19 14.66
C ALA A 93 -4.96 -7.51 13.43
N GLY A 94 -4.51 -7.13 12.23
CA GLY A 94 -5.21 -7.41 10.99
C GLY A 94 -5.27 -8.89 10.69
N GLU A 95 -4.17 -9.61 10.87
CA GLU A 95 -4.11 -11.05 10.68
C GLU A 95 -5.08 -11.78 11.61
N ASP A 96 -5.16 -11.36 12.86
CA ASP A 96 -6.09 -11.95 13.82
C ASP A 96 -7.54 -11.83 13.34
N ILE A 97 -7.92 -10.68 12.78
CA ILE A 97 -9.26 -10.48 12.24
C ILE A 97 -9.51 -11.41 11.06
N VAL A 98 -8.54 -11.52 10.14
CA VAL A 98 -8.67 -12.38 8.97
C VAL A 98 -8.79 -13.85 9.37
N LEU A 99 -8.02 -14.28 10.36
CA LEU A 99 -8.13 -15.66 10.88
C LEU A 99 -9.52 -15.91 11.46
N ASN A 100 -10.10 -14.94 12.15
CA ASN A 100 -11.46 -15.05 12.67
C ASN A 100 -12.52 -15.11 11.58
N MET A 101 -12.18 -14.67 10.36
CA MET A 101 -13.06 -14.79 9.20
C MET A 101 -12.96 -16.17 8.52
N GLN A 102 -12.17 -17.07 9.09
CA GLN A 102 -11.95 -18.41 8.53
C GLN A 102 -11.24 -18.39 7.19
N TYR A 103 -10.33 -17.43 7.01
CA TYR A 103 -9.49 -17.37 5.81
C TYR A 103 -8.56 -18.60 5.80
N PRO A 104 -8.58 -19.46 4.75
CA PRO A 104 -7.91 -20.75 4.80
C PRO A 104 -6.42 -20.73 4.49
N TYR A 105 -5.84 -19.57 4.15
CA TYR A 105 -4.44 -19.50 3.75
C TYR A 105 -3.62 -18.72 4.75
N GLU A 106 -2.33 -19.06 4.85
CA GLU A 106 -1.41 -18.33 5.70
C GLU A 106 -0.94 -17.06 5.01
N PHE A 107 -0.68 -16.02 5.80
CA PHE A 107 -0.09 -14.78 5.29
C PHE A 107 1.42 -14.92 5.13
N GLU A 108 1.97 -14.20 4.16
CA GLU A 108 3.40 -14.11 3.94
C GLU A 108 4.10 -13.23 4.97
#